data_e3c149efc28165f044bebf2da1935eb5
#
_entry.id   e3c149efc28165f044bebf2da1935eb5
#
_cell.length_a   1.000
_cell.length_b   1.000
_cell.length_c   1.000
_cell.angle_alpha   90.00
_cell.angle_beta   90.00
_cell.angle_gamma   90.00
#
_symmetry.space_group_name_H-M   'P 1'
#
loop_
_entity.id
_entity.type
_entity.pdbx_description
1 polymer ?
#
loop_
_entity_poly.entity_id
_entity_poly.type
_entity_poly.pdbx_seq_one_letter_code
_entity_poly.pdbx_strand_id
1 'polypeptide(L)'
;MAGIEKVIFMNMCMVYDKEGNVVALDKVGKNYSGTTFPGGHVEPGETFRESVIREIYEETGLTIQNPRLTGIYHWMTGDIKNVGFLYK
;
A
#
# COMPACT_ATOMS: atom_id res chain seq x y z
N MET A 1 -15.21 26.44 2.86
CA MET A 1 -13.93 26.41 2.13
C MET A 1 -13.07 25.28 2.66
N ALA A 2 -12.51 24.48 1.77
CA ALA A 2 -11.64 23.38 2.17
C ALA A 2 -10.27 23.90 2.55
N GLY A 3 -9.69 23.35 3.63
CA GLY A 3 -8.31 23.62 4.01
C GLY A 3 -7.34 22.79 3.19
N ILE A 4 -6.10 23.24 3.13
CA ILE A 4 -5.02 22.49 2.49
C ILE A 4 -4.23 21.76 3.60
N GLU A 5 -3.92 20.51 3.34
CA GLU A 5 -3.28 19.64 4.30
C GLU A 5 -2.14 18.86 3.63
N LYS A 6 -1.07 18.62 4.36
CA LYS A 6 0.01 17.75 3.89
C LYS A 6 -0.42 16.30 4.06
N VAL A 7 -0.36 15.56 2.98
CA VAL A 7 -0.81 14.16 2.95
C VAL A 7 0.25 13.28 2.31
N ILE A 8 0.48 12.11 2.90
CA ILE A 8 1.27 11.05 2.30
C ILE A 8 0.33 9.90 1.99
N PHE A 9 0.29 9.46 0.74
CA PHE A 9 -0.50 8.33 0.31
C PHE A 9 0.34 7.07 0.24
N MET A 10 -0.23 5.99 0.73
CA MET A 10 0.39 4.67 0.68
C MET A 10 -0.64 3.61 0.36
N ASN A 11 -0.16 2.43 0.02
CA ASN A 11 -1.04 1.32 -0.31
C ASN A 11 -0.51 0.02 0.28
N MET A 12 -1.41 -0.94 0.35
CA MET A 12 -1.12 -2.32 0.73
C MET A 12 -2.09 -3.21 -0.04
N CYS A 13 -1.62 -4.33 -0.52
CA CYS A 13 -2.45 -5.24 -1.29
C CYS A 13 -2.35 -6.67 -0.78
N MET A 14 -3.50 -7.29 -0.54
CA MET A 14 -3.56 -8.71 -0.30
C MET A 14 -3.56 -9.41 -1.66
N VAL A 15 -2.43 -9.97 -2.04
CA VAL A 15 -2.29 -10.72 -3.29
C VAL A 15 -2.56 -12.19 -2.99
N TYR A 16 -3.49 -12.78 -3.71
CA TYR A 16 -3.87 -14.18 -3.49
C TYR A 16 -4.04 -14.90 -4.82
N ASP A 17 -3.87 -16.22 -4.78
CA ASP A 17 -4.09 -17.06 -5.94
C ASP A 17 -5.43 -17.79 -5.85
N LYS A 18 -5.72 -18.62 -6.85
CA LYS A 18 -6.98 -19.38 -6.91
C LYS A 18 -7.13 -20.39 -5.78
N GLU A 19 -6.01 -20.77 -5.15
CA GLU A 19 -5.98 -21.76 -4.09
C GLU A 19 -6.05 -21.13 -2.70
N GLY A 20 -6.11 -19.80 -2.64
CA GLY A 20 -6.19 -19.06 -1.39
C GLY A 20 -4.84 -18.74 -0.74
N ASN A 21 -3.73 -19.01 -1.42
CA ASN A 21 -2.42 -18.63 -0.93
C ASN A 21 -2.26 -17.12 -1.00
N VAL A 22 -1.68 -16.53 0.02
CA VAL A 22 -1.50 -15.09 0.15
C VAL A 22 -0.01 -14.76 0.21
N VAL A 23 0.38 -13.72 -0.51
CA VAL A 23 1.74 -13.21 -0.47
C VAL A 23 1.92 -12.30 0.73
N ALA A 24 2.90 -12.58 1.55
CA ALA A 24 3.28 -11.76 2.67
C ALA A 24 4.79 -11.56 2.68
N LEU A 25 5.23 -10.43 3.23
CA LEU A 25 6.63 -10.07 3.31
C LEU A 25 7.08 -10.02 4.75
N ASP A 26 8.25 -10.58 5.03
CA ASP A 26 8.89 -10.42 6.32
C ASP A 26 9.69 -9.12 6.28
N LYS A 27 9.29 -8.16 7.09
CA LYS A 27 9.97 -6.88 7.18
C LYS A 27 10.79 -6.82 8.45
N VAL A 28 12.06 -6.40 8.30
CA VAL A 28 12.98 -6.22 9.42
C VAL A 28 13.55 -4.82 9.33
N GLY A 29 13.41 -4.06 10.38
CA GLY A 29 13.96 -2.72 10.50
C GLY A 29 14.66 -2.54 11.83
N LYS A 30 15.19 -1.34 12.07
CA LYS A 30 15.92 -1.03 13.32
C LYS A 30 15.05 -1.21 14.57
N ASN A 31 13.78 -0.84 14.46
CA ASN A 31 12.86 -0.79 15.59
C ASN A 31 11.67 -1.74 15.45
N TYR A 32 11.64 -2.54 14.42
CA TYR A 32 10.53 -3.45 14.21
C TYR A 32 10.91 -4.65 13.34
N SER A 33 10.19 -5.71 13.52
CA SER A 33 10.20 -6.86 12.62
C SER A 33 8.76 -7.39 12.56
N GLY A 34 8.41 -8.03 11.46
CA GLY A 34 7.09 -8.61 11.33
C GLY A 34 6.74 -8.96 9.91
N THR A 35 5.58 -9.57 9.76
CA THR A 35 5.04 -9.97 8.46
C THR A 35 3.96 -8.97 8.05
N THR A 36 4.01 -8.53 6.81
CA THR A 36 3.04 -7.59 6.26
C THR A 36 2.70 -7.95 4.82
N PHE A 37 1.60 -7.43 4.33
CA PHE A 37 1.28 -7.50 2.90
C PHE A 37 2.17 -6.52 2.13
N PRO A 38 2.49 -6.83 0.86
CA PRO A 38 3.27 -5.90 0.03
C PRO A 38 2.52 -4.60 -0.25
N GLY A 39 3.27 -3.54 -0.43
CA GLY A 39 2.75 -2.21 -0.73
C GLY A 39 3.83 -1.15 -0.52
N GLY A 40 3.46 0.11 -0.64
CA GLY A 40 4.40 1.21 -0.47
C GLY A 40 3.75 2.57 -0.67
N HIS A 41 4.58 3.56 -0.92
CA HIS A 41 4.12 4.94 -1.10
C HIS A 41 3.71 5.21 -2.54
N VAL A 42 2.66 6.03 -2.68
CA VAL A 42 2.25 6.56 -3.99
C VAL A 42 3.19 7.72 -4.33
N GLU A 43 3.82 7.65 -5.51
CA GLU A 43 4.71 8.70 -5.96
C GLU A 43 3.94 9.85 -6.61
N PRO A 44 4.49 11.09 -6.56
CA PRO A 44 3.85 12.21 -7.23
C PRO A 44 3.60 11.95 -8.72
N GLY A 45 2.41 12.28 -9.18
CA GLY A 45 2.03 12.09 -10.57
C GLY A 45 1.53 10.69 -10.92
N GLU A 46 1.64 9.77 -10.01
CA GLU A 46 1.21 8.39 -10.18
C GLU A 46 -0.25 8.23 -9.74
N THR A 47 -1.06 7.47 -10.48
CA THR A 47 -2.40 7.15 -10.00
C THR A 47 -2.31 6.11 -8.86
N PHE A 48 -3.35 6.02 -8.06
CA PHE A 48 -3.37 5.04 -6.97
C PHE A 48 -3.29 3.61 -7.50
N ARG A 49 -3.96 3.34 -8.62
CA ARG A 49 -3.93 2.02 -9.26
C ARG A 49 -2.52 1.68 -9.79
N GLU A 50 -1.90 2.62 -10.50
CA GLU A 50 -0.53 2.43 -11.01
C GLU A 50 0.45 2.18 -9.86
N SER A 51 0.29 2.90 -8.77
CA SER A 51 1.14 2.77 -7.60
C SER A 51 1.10 1.37 -7.00
N VAL A 52 -0.08 0.82 -6.76
CA VAL A 52 -0.17 -0.50 -6.14
C VAL A 52 0.37 -1.58 -7.06
N ILE A 53 0.11 -1.49 -8.36
CA ILE A 53 0.64 -2.45 -9.34
C ILE A 53 2.16 -2.38 -9.37
N ARG A 54 2.74 -1.19 -9.40
CA ARG A 54 4.19 -0.99 -9.39
C ARG A 54 4.83 -1.54 -8.11
N GLU A 55 4.30 -1.19 -6.96
CA GLU A 55 4.86 -1.63 -5.67
C GLU A 55 4.84 -3.14 -5.51
N ILE A 56 3.74 -3.79 -5.92
CA ILE A 56 3.66 -5.24 -5.86
C ILE A 56 4.72 -5.87 -6.76
N TYR A 57 4.90 -5.33 -7.96
CA TYR A 57 5.92 -5.83 -8.89
C TYR A 57 7.32 -5.66 -8.32
N GLU A 58 7.63 -4.49 -7.78
CA GLU A 58 8.95 -4.21 -7.20
C GLU A 58 9.28 -5.13 -6.02
N GLU A 59 8.29 -5.40 -5.17
CA GLU A 59 8.53 -6.18 -3.96
C GLU A 59 8.45 -7.70 -4.16
N THR A 60 7.65 -8.16 -5.12
CA THR A 60 7.37 -9.59 -5.29
C THR A 60 7.73 -10.16 -6.65
N GLY A 61 7.92 -9.30 -7.66
CA GLY A 61 8.07 -9.72 -9.05
C GLY A 61 6.75 -10.13 -9.73
N LEU A 62 5.64 -10.01 -9.02
CA LEU A 62 4.33 -10.40 -9.56
C LEU A 62 3.61 -9.23 -10.18
N THR A 63 2.92 -9.49 -11.30
CA THR A 63 2.02 -8.53 -11.91
C THR A 63 0.60 -8.85 -11.49
N ILE A 64 0.01 -7.95 -10.69
CA ILE A 64 -1.38 -8.13 -10.25
C ILE A 64 -2.34 -7.58 -11.29
N GLN A 65 -3.53 -8.14 -11.32
CA GLN A 65 -4.60 -7.71 -12.22
C GLN A 65 -5.79 -7.25 -11.41
N ASN A 66 -6.39 -6.14 -11.86
CA ASN A 66 -7.64 -5.63 -11.30
C ASN A 66 -7.65 -5.49 -9.77
N PRO A 67 -6.68 -4.77 -9.19
CA PRO A 67 -6.72 -4.54 -7.75
C PRO A 67 -8.01 -3.79 -7.38
N ARG A 68 -8.69 -4.27 -6.34
CA ARG A 68 -9.94 -3.69 -5.86
C ARG A 68 -9.71 -3.00 -4.54
N LEU A 69 -10.16 -1.77 -4.44
CA LEU A 69 -10.10 -1.03 -3.19
C LEU A 69 -11.09 -1.65 -2.20
N THR A 70 -10.59 -2.08 -1.05
CA THR A 70 -11.41 -2.70 -0.01
C THR A 70 -11.55 -1.85 1.23
N GLY A 71 -10.68 -0.86 1.40
CA GLY A 71 -10.76 0.03 2.56
C GLY A 71 -9.75 1.15 2.47
N ILE A 72 -9.98 2.16 3.29
CA ILE A 72 -9.09 3.31 3.44
C ILE A 72 -8.92 3.53 4.93
N TYR A 73 -7.70 3.77 5.35
CA TYR A 73 -7.41 4.12 6.74
C TYR A 73 -6.47 5.31 6.79
N HIS A 74 -6.42 5.98 7.91
CA HIS A 74 -5.51 7.13 8.05
C HIS A 74 -5.03 7.26 9.49
N TRP A 75 -3.88 7.94 9.64
CA TRP A 75 -3.35 8.35 10.93
C TRP A 75 -2.50 9.60 10.76
N MET A 76 -2.29 10.31 11.86
CA MET A 76 -1.51 11.54 11.85
C MET A 76 -0.09 11.28 12.34
N THR A 77 0.88 11.91 11.68
CA THR A 77 2.27 11.99 12.13
C THR A 77 2.62 13.47 12.14
N GLY A 78 2.58 14.09 13.34
CA GLY A 78 2.72 15.55 13.43
C GLY A 78 1.58 16.23 12.68
N ASP A 79 1.91 17.10 11.72
CA ASP A 79 0.92 17.80 10.89
C ASP A 79 0.67 17.09 9.55
N ILE A 80 1.22 15.90 9.36
CA ILE A 80 1.07 15.12 8.13
C ILE A 80 0.01 14.05 8.33
N LYS A 81 -0.96 14.02 7.43
CA LYS A 81 -1.94 12.94 7.39
C LYS A 81 -1.42 11.83 6.49
N ASN A 82 -1.34 10.64 7.03
CA ASN A 82 -1.00 9.44 6.25
C ASN A 82 -2.29 8.75 5.86
N VAL A 83 -2.48 8.48 4.58
CA VAL A 83 -3.69 7.82 4.07
C VAL A 83 -3.28 6.53 3.38
N GLY A 84 -3.81 5.42 3.87
CA GLY A 84 -3.53 4.10 3.33
C GLY A 84 -4.72 3.53 2.58
N PHE A 85 -4.46 3.06 1.37
CA PHE A 85 -5.44 2.38 0.54
C PHE A 85 -5.19 0.88 0.62
N LEU A 86 -6.22 0.13 0.99
CA LEU A 86 -6.15 -1.32 1.10
C LEU A 86 -6.80 -1.94 -0.14
N TYR A 87 -6.03 -2.78 -0.82
CA TYR A 87 -6.47 -3.48 -2.03
C TYR A 87 -6.50 -5.00 -1.82
N LYS A 88 -7.23 -5.63 -2.67
CA LYS A 88 -7.33 -7.08 -2.68
C LYS A 88 -7.35 -7.66 -4.11
#